data_c9d252495c35c1ba31d725bf45a3eef3
#
_entry.id   c9d252495c35c1ba31d725bf45a3eef3
#
_cell.length_a   1.000
_cell.length_b   1.000
_cell.length_c   1.000
_cell.angle_alpha   90.00
_cell.angle_beta   90.00
_cell.angle_gamma   90.00
#
_symmetry.space_group_name_H-M   'P 1'
#
loop_
_entity.id
_entity.type
_entity.pdbx_description
1 polymer ?
#
loop_
_entity_poly.entity_id
_entity_poly.type
_entity_poly.pdbx_seq_one_letter_code
_entity_poly.pdbx_strand_id
1 'polypeptide(L)'
;MAATETSTDASNKRLKARHDYNEDQDDNDLEDGDSAKAEATTTKPIKTAPAKKPALVKKGSEAKTPIRTGAHTNTVMPTKLSLPKAPEGCVKLTSWNVSGLNASLKKGFKTYISAEDADVICLQEHKVNQPLLNLVDPKVYPFSWWGFEKDKKGYAGVAIFSKTTPLNVTPGLPTHPDPGCTKGRIVTLEYPTCFLLGCYVPNAGQGLVRLKERMVWDVAMKEWLLQLKAKGKHIIWTGDLNVCHKPIDLRNPTTNTMSAGFTKEERAGFSAILDEVDLVDTFRETQGEGPEAAGQYSYFSYRFQCRVKGIGWRLDYFVTDKELQKERVVESVIRDECYGASDHVPVVLVVKGAL
;
A
#
# COMPACT_ATOMS: atom_id res chain seq x y z
N MET A 1 22.57 -10.10 -69.02
CA MET A 1 23.77 -9.43 -68.49
C MET A 1 23.53 -9.25 -67.02
N ALA A 2 24.31 -9.92 -66.23
CA ALA A 2 24.22 -9.99 -64.76
C ALA A 2 24.79 -8.72 -64.16
N ALA A 3 24.15 -8.25 -63.05
CA ALA A 3 24.76 -7.31 -62.13
C ALA A 3 24.50 -7.82 -60.72
N THR A 4 25.58 -8.00 -60.03
CA THR A 4 25.81 -8.67 -58.76
C THR A 4 25.31 -7.87 -57.56
N GLU A 5 24.65 -8.58 -56.67
CA GLU A 5 24.32 -8.18 -55.27
C GLU A 5 25.59 -8.09 -54.44
N THR A 6 25.68 -7.08 -53.57
CA THR A 6 26.53 -7.10 -52.39
C THR A 6 25.70 -6.86 -51.15
N SER A 7 25.55 -7.91 -50.38
CA SER A 7 25.01 -8.01 -49.03
C SER A 7 25.96 -7.32 -48.04
N THR A 8 25.41 -6.46 -47.16
CA THR A 8 26.04 -6.12 -45.88
C THR A 8 25.08 -6.45 -44.74
N ASP A 9 25.38 -7.57 -44.14
CA ASP A 9 24.80 -8.06 -42.90
C ASP A 9 25.34 -7.22 -41.72
N ALA A 10 24.48 -6.44 -41.10
CA ALA A 10 24.75 -5.76 -39.84
C ALA A 10 23.90 -6.41 -38.76
N SER A 11 24.48 -7.44 -38.14
CA SER A 11 23.93 -8.16 -37.00
C SER A 11 23.71 -7.25 -35.79
N ASN A 12 22.45 -6.91 -35.57
CA ASN A 12 21.98 -6.20 -34.39
C ASN A 12 21.82 -7.22 -33.24
N LYS A 13 22.90 -7.49 -32.50
CA LYS A 13 22.88 -8.25 -31.24
C LYS A 13 22.23 -7.38 -30.17
N ARG A 14 20.90 -7.49 -30.02
CA ARG A 14 20.22 -7.09 -28.79
C ARG A 14 20.68 -8.02 -27.67
N LEU A 15 21.47 -7.48 -26.76
CA LEU A 15 21.75 -8.09 -25.44
C LEU A 15 20.41 -8.18 -24.68
N LYS A 16 19.81 -9.37 -24.69
CA LYS A 16 18.82 -9.75 -23.69
C LYS A 16 19.58 -9.99 -22.39
N ALA A 17 19.61 -9.00 -21.51
CA ALA A 17 19.91 -9.23 -20.11
C ALA A 17 18.76 -10.06 -19.54
N ARG A 18 18.95 -11.36 -19.39
CA ARG A 18 18.12 -12.19 -18.52
C ARG A 18 18.46 -11.80 -17.11
N HIS A 19 17.58 -11.05 -16.47
CA HIS A 19 17.56 -10.94 -15.02
C HIS A 19 16.74 -12.12 -14.50
N ASP A 20 17.43 -13.17 -14.07
CA ASP A 20 16.86 -14.20 -13.23
C ASP A 20 16.74 -13.60 -11.82
N TYR A 21 15.58 -13.02 -11.52
CA TYR A 21 15.22 -12.59 -10.17
C TYR A 21 14.56 -13.77 -9.46
N ASN A 22 15.23 -14.32 -8.47
CA ASN A 22 14.64 -15.20 -7.48
C ASN A 22 13.79 -14.33 -6.52
N GLU A 23 12.52 -14.08 -6.86
CA GLU A 23 11.57 -13.33 -6.06
C GLU A 23 10.76 -14.22 -5.10
N ASP A 24 11.23 -15.44 -4.80
CA ASP A 24 10.56 -16.36 -3.86
C ASP A 24 10.77 -16.01 -2.38
N GLN A 25 11.37 -14.86 -2.08
CA GLN A 25 11.39 -14.30 -0.73
C GLN A 25 10.33 -13.21 -0.63
N ASP A 26 9.37 -13.42 0.26
CA ASP A 26 8.29 -12.48 0.58
C ASP A 26 8.78 -11.03 0.61
N ASP A 27 8.22 -10.18 -0.26
CA ASP A 27 8.50 -8.76 -0.39
C ASP A 27 8.20 -7.91 0.88
N ASN A 28 7.93 -8.54 2.00
CA ASN A 28 7.51 -7.93 3.25
C ASN A 28 8.61 -7.82 4.32
N ASP A 29 9.89 -7.92 3.93
CA ASP A 29 11.01 -7.74 4.87
C ASP A 29 11.29 -6.24 5.11
N LEU A 30 10.41 -5.61 5.87
CA LEU A 30 10.74 -4.38 6.59
C LEU A 30 11.53 -4.80 7.83
N GLU A 31 12.87 -4.78 7.75
CA GLU A 31 13.73 -5.11 8.87
C GLU A 31 13.58 -4.07 9.99
N ASP A 32 13.06 -4.52 11.13
CA ASP A 32 13.30 -3.84 12.39
C ASP A 32 14.78 -4.07 12.77
N GLY A 33 15.60 -3.06 12.63
CA GLY A 33 17.01 -3.10 13.02
C GLY A 33 17.19 -3.24 14.53
N ASP A 34 17.07 -4.46 15.03
CA ASP A 34 17.51 -4.82 16.38
C ASP A 34 18.80 -5.65 16.28
N SER A 35 19.91 -5.03 16.67
CA SER A 35 21.26 -5.60 16.60
C SER A 35 21.41 -6.78 17.57
N ALA A 36 21.31 -8.01 17.09
CA ALA A 36 21.71 -9.19 17.82
C ALA A 36 23.23 -9.34 17.79
N LYS A 37 23.82 -9.45 18.98
CA LYS A 37 25.24 -9.72 19.21
C LYS A 37 25.65 -11.06 18.61
N ALA A 38 26.64 -11.06 17.73
CA ALA A 38 27.40 -12.26 17.37
C ALA A 38 28.56 -12.43 18.36
N GLU A 39 28.63 -13.58 19.04
CA GLU A 39 29.79 -14.01 19.80
C GLU A 39 30.88 -14.47 18.83
N ALA A 40 32.06 -13.88 18.93
CA ALA A 40 33.26 -14.33 18.23
C ALA A 40 34.29 -14.85 19.23
N THR A 41 34.72 -16.06 19.00
CA THR A 41 35.75 -16.80 19.69
C THR A 41 37.15 -16.17 19.55
N THR A 42 37.88 -16.30 20.63
CA THR A 42 39.21 -15.78 21.01
C THR A 42 40.36 -16.07 20.05
N THR A 43 41.24 -15.09 19.84
CA THR A 43 42.72 -15.21 19.93
C THR A 43 43.36 -13.89 20.34
N LYS A 44 44.19 -13.90 21.42
CA LYS A 44 45.10 -12.80 21.82
C LYS A 44 46.38 -12.89 20.97
N PRO A 45 47.19 -11.79 20.73
CA PRO A 45 47.82 -11.01 21.77
C PRO A 45 48.22 -9.54 21.44
N ILE A 46 48.84 -8.93 22.45
CA ILE A 46 49.85 -7.85 22.54
C ILE A 46 49.32 -6.43 22.83
N LYS A 47 49.78 -5.96 24.00
CA LYS A 47 49.54 -4.65 24.64
C LYS A 47 50.30 -3.52 23.97
N THR A 48 49.64 -2.37 23.74
CA THR A 48 50.25 -1.05 23.80
C THR A 48 49.32 -0.08 24.54
N ALA A 49 49.86 0.81 25.35
CA ALA A 49 49.19 1.65 26.36
C ALA A 49 48.40 2.82 25.77
N PRO A 50 47.52 3.53 26.55
CA PRO A 50 46.30 4.11 26.05
C PRO A 50 46.36 5.63 25.73
N ALA A 51 45.81 6.01 24.59
CA ALA A 51 45.40 7.39 24.34
C ALA A 51 43.99 7.61 24.89
N LYS A 52 43.78 8.67 25.66
CA LYS A 52 42.50 9.11 26.24
C LYS A 52 41.45 9.34 25.14
N LYS A 53 40.35 8.57 25.12
CA LYS A 53 39.17 8.81 24.28
C LYS A 53 38.34 9.96 24.88
N PRO A 54 37.74 10.83 24.03
CA PRO A 54 36.74 11.79 24.50
C PRO A 54 35.50 11.05 25.01
N ALA A 55 34.88 11.63 26.06
CA ALA A 55 33.69 11.07 26.67
C ALA A 55 32.54 10.95 25.64
N LEU A 56 32.00 9.73 25.49
CA LEU A 56 30.78 9.48 24.72
C LEU A 56 29.63 10.22 25.39
N VAL A 57 29.09 11.24 24.72
CA VAL A 57 27.79 11.83 25.05
C VAL A 57 26.77 10.69 24.93
N LYS A 58 26.13 10.31 26.04
CA LYS A 58 25.00 9.37 26.03
C LYS A 58 23.93 9.96 25.12
N LYS A 59 23.68 9.33 23.96
CA LYS A 59 22.49 9.60 23.15
C LYS A 59 21.28 9.39 24.07
N GLY A 60 20.48 10.44 24.22
CA GLY A 60 19.22 10.35 24.94
C GLY A 60 18.38 9.22 24.37
N SER A 61 17.69 8.48 25.23
CA SER A 61 16.73 7.47 24.80
C SER A 61 15.63 8.17 24.00
N GLU A 62 15.64 7.97 22.68
CA GLU A 62 14.58 8.47 21.81
C GLU A 62 13.25 7.85 22.25
N ALA A 63 12.27 8.69 22.51
CA ALA A 63 10.95 8.25 22.95
C ALA A 63 10.30 7.45 21.80
N LYS A 64 10.06 6.16 22.07
CA LYS A 64 9.27 5.32 21.15
C LYS A 64 7.86 5.89 21.06
N THR A 65 7.29 5.98 19.85
CA THR A 65 5.90 6.35 19.66
C THR A 65 5.01 5.48 20.55
N PRO A 66 4.14 6.05 21.40
CA PRO A 66 3.30 5.27 22.30
C PRO A 66 2.35 4.38 21.51
N ILE A 67 2.08 3.17 22.02
CA ILE A 67 0.99 2.33 21.50
C ILE A 67 -0.32 3.02 21.91
N ARG A 68 -1.26 3.16 20.96
CA ARG A 68 -2.58 3.72 21.23
C ARG A 68 -3.26 2.94 22.37
N THR A 69 -3.75 3.63 23.38
CA THR A 69 -4.56 3.02 24.44
C THR A 69 -5.82 2.42 23.82
N GLY A 70 -6.07 1.13 24.05
CA GLY A 70 -7.20 0.39 23.46
C GLY A 70 -6.96 -0.16 22.05
N ALA A 71 -5.72 -0.12 21.52
CA ALA A 71 -5.38 -0.82 20.27
C ALA A 71 -5.59 -2.33 20.40
N HIS A 72 -6.12 -2.95 19.35
CA HIS A 72 -6.30 -4.40 19.31
C HIS A 72 -4.96 -5.10 19.08
N THR A 73 -4.78 -6.24 19.73
CA THR A 73 -3.55 -7.06 19.63
C THR A 73 -3.85 -8.49 19.19
N ASN A 74 -5.06 -8.73 18.66
CA ASN A 74 -5.45 -10.03 18.13
C ASN A 74 -4.53 -10.46 16.99
N THR A 75 -4.21 -11.75 16.92
CA THR A 75 -3.39 -12.37 15.88
C THR A 75 -4.19 -13.22 14.90
N VAL A 76 -5.49 -13.37 15.17
CA VAL A 76 -6.46 -14.05 14.32
C VAL A 76 -7.70 -13.19 14.16
N MET A 77 -8.32 -13.27 12.99
CA MET A 77 -9.58 -12.57 12.69
C MET A 77 -10.66 -12.99 13.68
N PRO A 78 -11.38 -12.05 14.30
CA PRO A 78 -12.54 -12.38 15.13
C PRO A 78 -13.60 -13.16 14.34
N THR A 79 -14.19 -14.16 14.97
CA THR A 79 -15.25 -14.98 14.33
C THR A 79 -16.58 -14.24 14.21
N LYS A 80 -16.77 -13.19 15.02
CA LYS A 80 -17.93 -12.29 14.98
C LYS A 80 -17.42 -10.85 14.98
N LEU A 81 -17.93 -10.07 14.05
CA LEU A 81 -17.68 -8.64 13.94
C LEU A 81 -19.00 -7.88 13.95
N SER A 82 -19.04 -6.78 14.67
CA SER A 82 -20.15 -5.82 14.65
C SER A 82 -19.57 -4.46 14.29
N LEU A 83 -19.70 -4.10 13.02
CA LEU A 83 -19.13 -2.87 12.47
C LEU A 83 -20.24 -1.84 12.22
N PRO A 84 -19.96 -0.54 12.31
CA PRO A 84 -20.95 0.50 12.07
C PRO A 84 -21.50 0.41 10.64
N LYS A 85 -22.80 0.57 10.48
CA LYS A 85 -23.41 0.75 9.16
C LYS A 85 -23.15 2.16 8.65
N ALA A 86 -23.13 2.33 7.32
CA ALA A 86 -23.11 3.65 6.74
C ALA A 86 -24.36 4.41 7.18
N PRO A 87 -24.26 5.72 7.53
CA PRO A 87 -25.43 6.55 7.72
C PRO A 87 -26.28 6.63 6.45
N GLU A 88 -27.57 6.93 6.60
CA GLU A 88 -28.48 7.10 5.46
C GLU A 88 -27.97 8.19 4.51
N GLY A 89 -28.05 7.94 3.21
CA GLY A 89 -27.55 8.86 2.19
C GLY A 89 -26.03 8.92 2.06
N CYS A 90 -25.32 7.98 2.68
CA CYS A 90 -23.86 7.86 2.56
C CYS A 90 -23.46 6.59 1.82
N VAL A 91 -22.30 6.64 1.18
CA VAL A 91 -21.63 5.51 0.52
C VAL A 91 -20.41 5.11 1.34
N LYS A 92 -20.24 3.82 1.61
CA LYS A 92 -19.11 3.25 2.34
C LYS A 92 -18.17 2.53 1.39
N LEU A 93 -16.89 2.90 1.44
CA LEU A 93 -15.83 2.25 0.68
C LEU A 93 -14.88 1.55 1.65
N THR A 94 -14.43 0.36 1.32
CA THR A 94 -13.35 -0.33 2.04
C THR A 94 -12.21 -0.67 1.10
N SER A 95 -10.99 -0.58 1.61
CA SER A 95 -9.78 -0.99 0.91
C SER A 95 -8.97 -1.92 1.78
N TRP A 96 -8.46 -3.02 1.22
CA TRP A 96 -7.75 -4.04 1.99
C TRP A 96 -6.70 -4.77 1.14
N ASN A 97 -5.44 -4.66 1.51
CA ASN A 97 -4.41 -5.58 1.05
C ASN A 97 -4.62 -6.93 1.73
N VAL A 98 -4.96 -7.95 0.96
CA VAL A 98 -5.31 -9.28 1.48
C VAL A 98 -4.13 -10.25 1.54
N SER A 99 -2.94 -9.83 1.11
CA SER A 99 -1.70 -10.61 1.16
C SER A 99 -1.87 -12.06 0.67
N GLY A 100 -2.65 -12.22 -0.40
CA GLY A 100 -3.03 -13.52 -0.97
C GLY A 100 -4.44 -13.97 -0.59
N LEU A 101 -5.39 -13.74 -1.52
CA LEU A 101 -6.82 -13.95 -1.32
C LEU A 101 -7.18 -15.37 -0.89
N ASN A 102 -6.52 -16.39 -1.48
CA ASN A 102 -6.80 -17.79 -1.11
C ASN A 102 -6.47 -18.11 0.37
N ALA A 103 -5.42 -17.48 0.90
CA ALA A 103 -5.04 -17.62 2.31
C ALA A 103 -5.99 -16.82 3.20
N SER A 104 -6.31 -15.60 2.81
CA SER A 104 -7.21 -14.69 3.52
C SER A 104 -8.63 -15.27 3.65
N LEU A 105 -9.15 -15.93 2.61
CA LEU A 105 -10.43 -16.62 2.64
C LEU A 105 -10.53 -17.68 3.75
N LYS A 106 -9.44 -18.41 4.00
CA LYS A 106 -9.37 -19.43 5.06
C LYS A 106 -9.28 -18.84 6.46
N LYS A 107 -8.95 -17.55 6.57
CA LYS A 107 -8.66 -16.87 7.83
C LYS A 107 -9.69 -15.79 8.21
N GLY A 108 -10.87 -15.76 7.57
CA GLY A 108 -11.96 -14.87 7.96
C GLY A 108 -12.25 -13.69 7.03
N PHE A 109 -11.72 -13.67 5.80
CA PHE A 109 -12.03 -12.65 4.80
C PHE A 109 -13.54 -12.40 4.68
N LYS A 110 -14.33 -13.47 4.50
CA LYS A 110 -15.80 -13.35 4.35
C LYS A 110 -16.50 -12.80 5.58
N THR A 111 -15.97 -13.07 6.79
CA THR A 111 -16.50 -12.52 8.05
C THR A 111 -16.42 -11.00 8.02
N TYR A 112 -15.27 -10.44 7.59
CA TYR A 112 -15.10 -9.00 7.47
C TYR A 112 -16.01 -8.40 6.39
N ILE A 113 -15.95 -8.94 5.17
CA ILE A 113 -16.74 -8.40 4.04
C ILE A 113 -18.24 -8.35 4.36
N SER A 114 -18.77 -9.40 5.00
CA SER A 114 -20.17 -9.44 5.40
C SER A 114 -20.51 -8.47 6.54
N ALA A 115 -19.60 -8.25 7.48
CA ALA A 115 -19.81 -7.34 8.61
C ALA A 115 -19.66 -5.87 8.21
N GLU A 116 -18.72 -5.53 7.32
CA GLU A 116 -18.51 -4.16 6.86
C GLU A 116 -19.63 -3.69 5.93
N ASP A 117 -20.16 -4.59 5.10
CA ASP A 117 -21.24 -4.30 4.14
C ASP A 117 -20.98 -3.01 3.33
N ALA A 118 -19.75 -2.85 2.87
CA ALA A 118 -19.34 -1.67 2.10
C ALA A 118 -20.01 -1.65 0.72
N ASP A 119 -20.22 -0.46 0.17
CA ASP A 119 -20.78 -0.28 -1.18
C ASP A 119 -19.74 -0.50 -2.27
N VAL A 120 -18.46 -0.25 -1.94
CA VAL A 120 -17.30 -0.55 -2.78
C VAL A 120 -16.23 -1.24 -1.97
N ILE A 121 -15.69 -2.32 -2.53
CA ILE A 121 -14.60 -3.13 -1.95
C ILE A 121 -13.41 -3.06 -2.90
N CYS A 122 -12.28 -2.53 -2.44
CA CYS A 122 -11.01 -2.51 -3.16
C CYS A 122 -10.04 -3.50 -2.51
N LEU A 123 -9.52 -4.45 -3.27
CA LEU A 123 -8.57 -5.44 -2.77
C LEU A 123 -7.21 -5.26 -3.46
N GLN A 124 -6.13 -5.39 -2.70
CA GLN A 124 -4.77 -5.42 -3.19
C GLN A 124 -4.12 -6.76 -2.85
N GLU A 125 -3.12 -7.14 -3.62
CA GLU A 125 -2.38 -8.40 -3.48
C GLU A 125 -3.28 -9.64 -3.43
N HIS A 126 -4.27 -9.72 -4.31
CA HIS A 126 -5.10 -10.91 -4.35
C HIS A 126 -4.33 -12.17 -4.79
N LYS A 127 -3.23 -12.01 -5.51
CA LYS A 127 -2.28 -13.08 -5.91
C LYS A 127 -2.94 -14.28 -6.60
N VAL A 128 -4.11 -14.10 -7.23
CA VAL A 128 -4.76 -15.15 -8.04
C VAL A 128 -4.57 -14.87 -9.52
N ASN A 129 -4.67 -15.92 -10.36
CA ASN A 129 -4.40 -15.82 -11.81
C ASN A 129 -5.68 -15.72 -12.64
N GLN A 130 -6.83 -15.80 -12.00
CA GLN A 130 -8.16 -15.68 -12.62
C GLN A 130 -9.18 -15.25 -11.56
N PRO A 131 -10.31 -14.65 -11.95
CA PRO A 131 -11.35 -14.26 -11.02
C PRO A 131 -11.83 -15.44 -10.19
N LEU A 132 -12.04 -15.22 -8.88
CA LEU A 132 -12.69 -16.20 -8.01
C LEU A 132 -14.20 -16.02 -8.07
N LEU A 133 -14.91 -17.09 -8.42
CA LEU A 133 -16.37 -17.10 -8.44
C LEU A 133 -16.93 -17.06 -7.01
N ASN A 134 -18.05 -16.38 -6.82
CA ASN A 134 -18.78 -16.32 -5.53
C ASN A 134 -17.94 -15.76 -4.36
N LEU A 135 -17.00 -14.87 -4.64
CA LEU A 135 -16.27 -14.14 -3.61
C LEU A 135 -17.21 -13.21 -2.85
N VAL A 136 -18.04 -12.51 -3.57
CA VAL A 136 -19.17 -11.67 -3.11
C VAL A 136 -20.44 -12.09 -3.83
N ASP A 137 -21.61 -11.71 -3.31
CA ASP A 137 -22.90 -11.98 -4.00
C ASP A 137 -23.03 -11.07 -5.24
N PRO A 138 -23.09 -11.61 -6.46
CA PRO A 138 -23.20 -10.82 -7.68
C PRO A 138 -24.54 -10.08 -7.81
N LYS A 139 -25.55 -10.44 -7.03
CA LYS A 139 -26.81 -9.67 -6.96
C LYS A 139 -26.66 -8.39 -6.15
N VAL A 140 -25.76 -8.40 -5.17
CA VAL A 140 -25.43 -7.24 -4.33
C VAL A 140 -24.35 -6.38 -5.00
N TYR A 141 -23.36 -7.04 -5.60
CA TYR A 141 -22.25 -6.39 -6.30
C TYR A 141 -22.29 -6.72 -7.79
N PRO A 142 -23.13 -6.06 -8.58
CA PRO A 142 -23.28 -6.34 -10.01
C PRO A 142 -22.05 -5.98 -10.83
N PHE A 143 -21.18 -5.12 -10.33
CA PHE A 143 -19.91 -4.77 -10.96
C PHE A 143 -18.74 -5.44 -10.23
N SER A 144 -17.85 -6.06 -11.01
CA SER A 144 -16.55 -6.52 -10.52
C SER A 144 -15.48 -6.30 -11.59
N TRP A 145 -14.28 -5.97 -11.15
CA TRP A 145 -13.10 -5.85 -11.98
C TRP A 145 -11.91 -6.54 -11.34
N TRP A 146 -11.07 -7.16 -12.17
CA TRP A 146 -9.88 -7.88 -11.72
C TRP A 146 -8.69 -7.51 -12.59
N GLY A 147 -7.62 -6.98 -11.98
CA GLY A 147 -6.34 -6.74 -12.60
C GLY A 147 -5.34 -7.79 -12.17
N PHE A 148 -4.69 -8.42 -13.14
CA PHE A 148 -3.71 -9.48 -12.91
C PHE A 148 -2.33 -9.02 -13.36
N GLU A 149 -1.30 -9.47 -12.63
CA GLU A 149 0.06 -9.33 -13.11
C GLU A 149 0.27 -10.19 -14.34
N LYS A 150 0.90 -9.61 -15.36
CA LYS A 150 1.02 -10.24 -16.67
C LYS A 150 2.13 -11.28 -16.72
N ASP A 151 3.28 -10.96 -16.13
CA ASP A 151 4.51 -11.69 -16.33
C ASP A 151 4.83 -12.68 -15.19
N LYS A 152 4.16 -12.52 -14.03
CA LYS A 152 4.37 -13.36 -12.84
C LYS A 152 3.05 -13.86 -12.26
N LYS A 153 2.85 -15.17 -12.27
CA LYS A 153 1.70 -15.82 -11.67
C LYS A 153 1.75 -15.76 -10.15
N GLY A 154 0.59 -15.56 -9.51
CA GLY A 154 0.49 -15.53 -8.05
C GLY A 154 1.11 -14.31 -7.40
N TYR A 155 1.27 -13.22 -8.13
CA TYR A 155 1.92 -12.00 -7.69
C TYR A 155 1.00 -10.79 -7.87
N ALA A 156 1.11 -9.79 -6.96
CA ALA A 156 0.31 -8.55 -6.98
C ALA A 156 -1.20 -8.79 -7.22
N GLY A 157 -1.82 -7.97 -8.01
CA GLY A 157 -3.22 -8.07 -8.40
C GLY A 157 -4.11 -7.17 -7.56
N VAL A 158 -4.99 -6.41 -8.24
CA VAL A 158 -6.03 -5.59 -7.62
C VAL A 158 -7.40 -6.04 -8.11
N ALA A 159 -8.41 -5.96 -7.23
CA ALA A 159 -9.78 -6.24 -7.61
C ALA A 159 -10.72 -5.23 -6.97
N ILE A 160 -11.79 -4.86 -7.68
CA ILE A 160 -12.83 -3.97 -7.15
C ILE A 160 -14.18 -4.62 -7.36
N PHE A 161 -15.03 -4.54 -6.33
CA PHE A 161 -16.44 -4.91 -6.36
C PHE A 161 -17.27 -3.70 -5.97
N SER A 162 -18.35 -3.43 -6.68
CA SER A 162 -19.20 -2.27 -6.42
C SER A 162 -20.67 -2.61 -6.56
N LYS A 163 -21.49 -2.08 -5.64
CA LYS A 163 -22.95 -2.12 -5.70
C LYS A 163 -23.48 -1.21 -6.82
N THR A 164 -22.70 -0.23 -7.24
CA THR A 164 -23.01 0.71 -8.33
C THR A 164 -22.08 0.47 -9.52
N THR A 165 -22.62 0.33 -10.72
CA THR A 165 -21.83 0.18 -11.95
C THR A 165 -21.19 1.52 -12.32
N PRO A 166 -19.87 1.59 -12.55
CA PRO A 166 -19.20 2.80 -13.01
C PRO A 166 -19.58 3.14 -14.47
N LEU A 167 -19.42 4.40 -14.85
CA LEU A 167 -19.60 4.87 -16.22
C LEU A 167 -18.49 4.39 -17.16
N ASN A 168 -17.27 4.30 -16.64
CA ASN A 168 -16.10 3.89 -17.40
C ASN A 168 -15.08 3.20 -16.49
N VAL A 169 -14.21 2.36 -17.10
CA VAL A 169 -13.14 1.63 -16.44
C VAL A 169 -11.84 1.83 -17.21
N THR A 170 -10.81 2.36 -16.55
CA THR A 170 -9.47 2.52 -17.13
C THR A 170 -8.49 1.63 -16.37
N PRO A 171 -8.07 0.48 -16.93
CA PRO A 171 -7.09 -0.39 -16.32
C PRO A 171 -5.66 0.12 -16.53
N GLY A 172 -4.83 -0.03 -15.50
CA GLY A 172 -3.44 0.40 -15.50
C GLY A 172 -3.28 1.90 -15.28
N LEU A 173 -2.06 2.37 -15.40
CA LEU A 173 -1.66 3.76 -15.25
C LEU A 173 -1.28 4.34 -16.62
N PRO A 174 -2.18 5.06 -17.33
CA PRO A 174 -1.96 5.48 -18.72
C PRO A 174 -0.75 6.37 -18.94
N THR A 175 -0.37 7.14 -17.93
CA THR A 175 0.77 8.07 -17.93
C THR A 175 2.12 7.38 -17.63
N HIS A 176 2.10 6.09 -17.24
CA HIS A 176 3.34 5.34 -17.01
C HIS A 176 4.06 5.05 -18.34
N PRO A 177 5.42 5.13 -18.39
CA PRO A 177 6.18 4.81 -19.60
C PRO A 177 5.89 3.42 -20.19
N ASP A 178 5.54 2.45 -19.34
CA ASP A 178 5.00 1.15 -19.72
C ASP A 178 3.65 0.90 -19.01
N PRO A 179 2.51 1.38 -19.58
CA PRO A 179 1.21 1.18 -18.96
C PRO A 179 0.81 -0.30 -18.85
N GLY A 180 1.41 -1.15 -19.67
CA GLY A 180 1.13 -2.60 -19.70
C GLY A 180 1.51 -3.30 -18.39
N CYS A 181 2.64 -2.93 -17.79
CA CYS A 181 3.12 -3.49 -16.53
C CYS A 181 2.31 -3.04 -15.30
N THR A 182 1.44 -2.05 -15.44
CA THR A 182 0.68 -1.47 -14.33
C THR A 182 -0.73 -2.07 -14.17
N LYS A 183 -1.18 -2.88 -15.13
CA LYS A 183 -2.57 -3.40 -15.17
C LYS A 183 -2.96 -4.29 -13.99
N GLY A 184 -2.00 -4.95 -13.36
CA GLY A 184 -2.19 -5.72 -12.15
C GLY A 184 -2.14 -4.89 -10.85
N ARG A 185 -1.90 -3.57 -10.95
CA ARG A 185 -1.62 -2.71 -9.80
C ARG A 185 -2.58 -1.55 -9.61
N ILE A 186 -3.30 -1.13 -10.64
CA ILE A 186 -4.24 0.00 -10.56
C ILE A 186 -5.37 -0.15 -11.55
N VAL A 187 -6.55 0.33 -11.13
CA VAL A 187 -7.70 0.60 -11.98
C VAL A 187 -8.35 1.91 -11.56
N THR A 188 -8.78 2.69 -12.54
CA THR A 188 -9.61 3.88 -12.33
C THR A 188 -11.02 3.60 -12.77
N LEU A 189 -11.98 3.77 -11.86
CA LEU A 189 -13.42 3.71 -12.13
C LEU A 189 -13.97 5.13 -12.20
N GLU A 190 -14.69 5.45 -13.25
CA GLU A 190 -15.39 6.73 -13.38
C GLU A 190 -16.82 6.58 -12.95
N TYR A 191 -17.23 7.36 -11.96
CA TYR A 191 -18.61 7.51 -11.51
C TYR A 191 -19.17 8.88 -11.92
N PRO A 192 -20.48 9.14 -11.75
CA PRO A 192 -21.06 10.43 -12.06
C PRO A 192 -20.38 11.62 -11.40
N THR A 193 -19.98 11.50 -10.13
CA THR A 193 -19.43 12.62 -9.35
C THR A 193 -17.93 12.50 -9.07
N CYS A 194 -17.33 11.32 -9.24
CA CYS A 194 -15.93 11.11 -8.88
C CYS A 194 -15.21 10.06 -9.75
N PHE A 195 -13.89 10.09 -9.67
CA PHE A 195 -13.01 9.00 -10.07
C PHE A 195 -12.54 8.24 -8.83
N LEU A 196 -12.75 6.92 -8.82
CA LEU A 196 -12.21 6.03 -7.79
C LEU A 196 -11.02 5.26 -8.36
N LEU A 197 -9.85 5.40 -7.72
CA LEU A 197 -8.64 4.69 -8.09
C LEU A 197 -8.33 3.65 -7.02
N GLY A 198 -8.41 2.36 -7.35
CA GLY A 198 -7.94 1.26 -6.50
C GLY A 198 -6.52 0.87 -6.90
N CYS A 199 -5.58 0.92 -5.96
CA CYS A 199 -4.15 0.87 -6.28
C CYS A 199 -3.36 -0.04 -5.32
N TYR A 200 -2.37 -0.74 -5.88
CA TYR A 200 -1.27 -1.38 -5.17
C TYR A 200 0.04 -0.80 -5.70
N VAL A 201 0.57 0.19 -5.00
CA VAL A 201 1.78 0.91 -5.41
C VAL A 201 3.00 -0.01 -5.29
N PRO A 202 3.94 -0.01 -6.26
CA PRO A 202 5.16 -0.81 -6.17
C PRO A 202 5.95 -0.52 -4.91
N ASN A 203 6.32 -1.57 -4.17
CA ASN A 203 7.25 -1.48 -3.04
C ASN A 203 8.69 -1.34 -3.56
N ALA A 204 9.50 -0.49 -2.93
CA ALA A 204 10.90 -0.27 -3.33
C ALA A 204 11.81 -1.50 -3.09
N GLY A 205 11.33 -2.49 -2.33
CA GLY A 205 11.99 -3.77 -2.09
C GLY A 205 13.16 -3.70 -1.13
N GLN A 206 13.58 -4.88 -0.67
CA GLN A 206 14.72 -4.98 0.24
C GLN A 206 15.98 -4.37 -0.40
N GLY A 207 16.71 -3.56 0.39
CA GLY A 207 17.88 -2.84 -0.12
C GLY A 207 17.56 -1.76 -1.15
N LEU A 208 16.25 -1.40 -1.30
CA LEU A 208 15.78 -0.34 -2.19
C LEU A 208 16.07 -0.60 -3.67
N VAL A 209 16.14 -1.87 -4.07
CA VAL A 209 16.51 -2.29 -5.42
C VAL A 209 15.55 -1.76 -6.50
N ARG A 210 14.29 -1.50 -6.14
CA ARG A 210 13.24 -0.96 -7.03
C ARG A 210 12.88 0.50 -6.75
N LEU A 211 13.67 1.23 -5.95
CA LEU A 211 13.35 2.63 -5.62
C LEU A 211 13.23 3.53 -6.87
N LYS A 212 14.06 3.29 -7.88
CA LYS A 212 13.99 4.04 -9.15
C LYS A 212 12.68 3.82 -9.89
N GLU A 213 12.20 2.58 -9.95
CA GLU A 213 10.91 2.23 -10.57
C GLU A 213 9.75 2.82 -9.76
N ARG A 214 9.85 2.81 -8.43
CA ARG A 214 8.89 3.48 -7.56
C ARG A 214 8.83 4.99 -7.84
N MET A 215 9.94 5.68 -8.03
CA MET A 215 9.94 7.11 -8.38
C MET A 215 9.31 7.38 -9.75
N VAL A 216 9.52 6.50 -10.73
CA VAL A 216 8.84 6.59 -12.04
C VAL A 216 7.33 6.43 -11.88
N TRP A 217 6.90 5.49 -11.04
CA TRP A 217 5.49 5.31 -10.71
C TRP A 217 4.89 6.58 -10.09
N ASP A 218 5.54 7.18 -9.10
CA ASP A 218 5.03 8.36 -8.38
C ASP A 218 4.84 9.55 -9.31
N VAL A 219 5.78 9.78 -10.25
CA VAL A 219 5.66 10.82 -11.29
C VAL A 219 4.47 10.54 -12.21
N ALA A 220 4.35 9.32 -12.70
CA ALA A 220 3.24 8.92 -13.58
C ALA A 220 1.88 9.01 -12.87
N MET A 221 1.82 8.61 -11.61
CA MET A 221 0.61 8.70 -10.80
C MET A 221 0.15 10.14 -10.59
N LYS A 222 1.09 11.05 -10.28
CA LYS A 222 0.81 12.49 -10.17
C LYS A 222 0.21 13.05 -11.47
N GLU A 223 0.83 12.74 -12.59
CA GLU A 223 0.35 13.18 -13.90
C GLU A 223 -1.05 12.65 -14.20
N TRP A 224 -1.32 11.38 -13.90
CA TRP A 224 -2.65 10.78 -14.08
C TRP A 224 -3.71 11.48 -13.24
N LEU A 225 -3.42 11.71 -11.96
CA LEU A 225 -4.32 12.40 -11.05
C LEU A 225 -4.62 13.85 -11.52
N LEU A 226 -3.62 14.57 -12.03
CA LEU A 226 -3.81 15.90 -12.63
C LEU A 226 -4.74 15.86 -13.85
N GLN A 227 -4.58 14.87 -14.74
CA GLN A 227 -5.44 14.67 -15.90
C GLN A 227 -6.89 14.35 -15.48
N LEU A 228 -7.08 13.55 -14.43
CA LEU A 228 -8.41 13.25 -13.91
C LEU A 228 -9.05 14.47 -13.25
N LYS A 229 -8.30 15.23 -12.46
CA LYS A 229 -8.78 16.46 -11.81
C LYS A 229 -9.24 17.50 -12.83
N ALA A 230 -8.53 17.62 -13.95
CA ALA A 230 -8.91 18.53 -15.04
C ALA A 230 -10.27 18.21 -15.68
N LYS A 231 -10.84 17.01 -15.44
CA LYS A 231 -12.20 16.64 -15.89
C LYS A 231 -13.32 17.15 -14.97
N GLY A 232 -13.00 17.82 -13.87
CA GLY A 232 -13.96 18.50 -12.99
C GLY A 232 -14.79 17.56 -12.11
N LYS A 233 -14.30 16.32 -11.84
CA LYS A 233 -14.91 15.39 -10.88
C LYS A 233 -13.99 15.21 -9.68
N HIS A 234 -14.56 14.82 -8.55
CA HIS A 234 -13.81 14.49 -7.36
C HIS A 234 -12.87 13.29 -7.57
N ILE A 235 -11.82 13.22 -6.76
CA ILE A 235 -10.89 12.10 -6.75
C ILE A 235 -11.01 11.35 -5.43
N ILE A 236 -11.11 10.02 -5.49
CA ILE A 236 -10.91 9.09 -4.38
C ILE A 236 -9.82 8.12 -4.80
N TRP A 237 -8.64 8.24 -4.20
CA TRP A 237 -7.52 7.35 -4.45
C TRP A 237 -7.29 6.48 -3.21
N THR A 238 -7.30 5.17 -3.37
CA THR A 238 -7.21 4.22 -2.25
C THR A 238 -6.35 3.01 -2.59
N GLY A 239 -5.85 2.37 -1.55
CA GLY A 239 -5.11 1.12 -1.62
C GLY A 239 -3.93 1.08 -0.68
N ASP A 240 -3.10 0.07 -0.89
CA ASP A 240 -1.76 0.00 -0.31
C ASP A 240 -0.83 0.88 -1.15
N LEU A 241 -0.48 2.04 -0.60
CA LEU A 241 0.36 3.02 -1.28
C LEU A 241 1.85 2.81 -1.00
N ASN A 242 2.18 1.80 -0.18
CA ASN A 242 3.56 1.43 0.15
C ASN A 242 4.41 2.65 0.57
N VAL A 243 3.84 3.53 1.40
CA VAL A 243 4.54 4.68 1.98
C VAL A 243 3.97 5.05 3.35
N CYS A 244 4.80 5.18 4.36
CA CYS A 244 4.49 5.90 5.58
C CYS A 244 4.85 7.37 5.36
N HIS A 245 3.87 8.25 5.25
CA HIS A 245 4.10 9.65 4.89
C HIS A 245 4.86 10.41 5.98
N LYS A 246 4.41 10.28 7.22
CA LYS A 246 4.93 11.03 8.37
C LYS A 246 5.55 10.10 9.43
N PRO A 247 6.43 10.62 10.30
CA PRO A 247 7.01 9.80 11.37
C PRO A 247 6.00 9.13 12.30
N ILE A 248 4.80 9.72 12.45
CA ILE A 248 3.71 9.15 13.25
C ILE A 248 3.09 7.90 12.58
N ASP A 249 3.34 7.68 11.30
CA ASP A 249 2.75 6.58 10.52
C ASP A 249 3.46 5.24 10.69
N LEU A 250 4.57 5.20 11.46
CA LEU A 250 5.24 3.95 11.82
C LEU A 250 5.81 3.98 13.23
N ARG A 251 6.04 2.78 13.79
CA ARG A 251 6.46 2.63 15.19
C ARG A 251 7.86 3.12 15.47
N ASN A 252 8.80 2.90 14.57
CA ASN A 252 10.24 3.16 14.76
C ASN A 252 10.81 4.05 13.62
N PRO A 253 10.41 5.34 13.51
CA PRO A 253 10.77 6.18 12.36
C PRO A 253 12.27 6.45 12.24
N THR A 254 12.98 6.54 13.36
CA THR A 254 14.41 6.91 13.38
C THR A 254 15.32 5.80 12.85
N THR A 255 14.91 4.55 12.97
CA THR A 255 15.71 3.38 12.53
C THR A 255 15.33 2.90 11.12
N ASN A 256 14.24 3.42 10.54
CA ASN A 256 13.69 2.95 9.27
C ASN A 256 13.83 3.95 8.10
N THR A 257 14.69 4.95 8.22
CA THR A 257 14.86 6.01 7.20
C THR A 257 15.41 5.52 5.85
N MET A 258 15.94 4.29 5.83
CA MET A 258 16.44 3.58 4.63
C MET A 258 15.64 2.32 4.33
N SER A 259 14.46 2.16 4.90
CA SER A 259 13.56 1.04 4.63
C SER A 259 12.56 1.41 3.53
N ALA A 260 12.22 0.45 2.67
CA ALA A 260 11.17 0.61 1.68
C ALA A 260 9.86 1.06 2.36
N GLY A 261 9.18 2.05 1.78
CA GLY A 261 7.99 2.67 2.35
C GLY A 261 8.26 3.82 3.33
N PHE A 262 9.53 4.11 3.69
CA PHE A 262 9.84 5.27 4.55
C PHE A 262 11.10 6.03 4.15
N THR A 263 11.59 5.83 2.95
CA THR A 263 12.72 6.63 2.42
C THR A 263 12.32 8.09 2.27
N LYS A 264 13.33 8.96 2.23
CA LYS A 264 13.11 10.39 1.98
C LYS A 264 12.44 10.62 0.61
N GLU A 265 12.85 9.84 -0.38
CA GLU A 265 12.37 9.92 -1.76
C GLU A 265 10.88 9.53 -1.87
N GLU A 266 10.47 8.40 -1.28
CA GLU A 266 9.07 7.95 -1.30
C GLU A 266 8.16 8.94 -0.59
N ARG A 267 8.57 9.44 0.58
CA ARG A 267 7.82 10.45 1.34
C ARG A 267 7.72 11.78 0.61
N ALA A 268 8.80 12.23 -0.03
CA ALA A 268 8.81 13.46 -0.83
C ALA A 268 7.94 13.31 -2.08
N GLY A 269 7.98 12.15 -2.75
CA GLY A 269 7.12 11.84 -3.88
C GLY A 269 5.64 11.89 -3.52
N PHE A 270 5.26 11.28 -2.39
CA PHE A 270 3.89 11.32 -1.91
C PHE A 270 3.45 12.74 -1.51
N SER A 271 4.32 13.52 -0.82
CA SER A 271 4.05 14.93 -0.52
C SER A 271 3.80 15.73 -1.79
N ALA A 272 4.65 15.56 -2.82
CA ALA A 272 4.49 16.26 -4.10
C ALA A 272 3.18 15.91 -4.81
N ILE A 273 2.72 14.65 -4.72
CA ILE A 273 1.41 14.27 -5.24
C ILE A 273 0.29 14.99 -4.48
N LEU A 274 0.32 14.98 -3.15
CA LEU A 274 -0.73 15.64 -2.34
C LEU A 274 -0.76 17.15 -2.61
N ASP A 275 0.38 17.80 -2.62
CA ASP A 275 0.48 19.25 -2.75
C ASP A 275 0.12 19.74 -4.16
N GLU A 276 0.69 19.11 -5.21
CA GLU A 276 0.53 19.59 -6.59
C GLU A 276 -0.83 19.22 -7.21
N VAL A 277 -1.44 18.10 -6.77
CA VAL A 277 -2.79 17.71 -7.21
C VAL A 277 -3.88 18.31 -6.31
N ASP A 278 -3.51 18.91 -5.18
CA ASP A 278 -4.42 19.45 -4.17
C ASP A 278 -5.29 18.36 -3.53
N LEU A 279 -4.62 17.31 -3.02
CA LEU A 279 -5.22 16.18 -2.35
C LEU A 279 -4.86 16.16 -0.86
N VAL A 280 -5.62 15.38 -0.08
CA VAL A 280 -5.40 15.20 1.36
C VAL A 280 -5.53 13.74 1.77
N ASP A 281 -4.79 13.35 2.79
CA ASP A 281 -4.90 12.09 3.51
C ASP A 281 -6.12 12.15 4.42
N THR A 282 -7.20 11.48 4.05
CA THR A 282 -8.49 11.56 4.76
C THR A 282 -8.41 11.13 6.22
N PHE A 283 -7.53 10.14 6.50
CA PHE A 283 -7.33 9.65 7.87
C PHE A 283 -6.66 10.71 8.74
N ARG A 284 -5.63 11.40 8.24
CA ARG A 284 -4.95 12.46 8.99
C ARG A 284 -5.80 13.71 9.14
N GLU A 285 -6.61 14.05 8.14
CA GLU A 285 -7.60 15.13 8.26
C GLU A 285 -8.66 14.83 9.33
N THR A 286 -9.06 13.56 9.46
CA THR A 286 -10.12 13.16 10.40
C THR A 286 -9.58 12.87 11.81
N GLN A 287 -8.44 12.19 11.93
CA GLN A 287 -7.88 11.73 13.20
C GLN A 287 -6.78 12.65 13.75
N GLY A 288 -6.28 13.58 12.93
CA GLY A 288 -5.18 14.48 13.32
C GLY A 288 -3.82 13.80 13.37
N GLU A 289 -2.85 14.55 13.91
CA GLU A 289 -1.44 14.18 14.03
C GLU A 289 -0.92 14.29 15.47
N GLY A 290 -1.81 14.51 16.41
CA GLY A 290 -1.46 14.58 17.83
C GLY A 290 -1.06 13.21 18.41
N PRO A 291 -0.58 13.17 19.65
CA PRO A 291 -0.19 11.94 20.35
C PRO A 291 -1.31 10.88 20.39
N GLU A 292 -2.56 11.32 20.43
CA GLU A 292 -3.75 10.45 20.43
C GLU A 292 -3.97 9.70 19.12
N ALA A 293 -3.44 10.25 18.02
CA ALA A 293 -3.49 9.64 16.70
C ALA A 293 -2.29 8.72 16.42
N ALA A 294 -1.34 8.60 17.36
CA ALA A 294 -0.20 7.71 17.23
C ALA A 294 -0.58 6.24 17.42
N GLY A 295 0.20 5.33 16.83
CA GLY A 295 -0.01 3.88 16.97
C GLY A 295 -1.19 3.33 16.18
N GLN A 296 -1.71 4.08 15.21
CA GLN A 296 -2.76 3.64 14.30
C GLN A 296 -2.12 3.21 12.99
N TYR A 297 -1.97 1.91 12.80
CA TYR A 297 -1.27 1.31 11.67
C TYR A 297 -2.19 0.38 10.90
N SER A 298 -1.94 0.25 9.61
CA SER A 298 -2.70 -0.65 8.73
C SER A 298 -1.94 -1.94 8.41
N TYR A 299 -0.61 -1.98 8.61
CA TYR A 299 0.25 -3.12 8.36
C TYR A 299 1.03 -3.53 9.60
N PHE A 300 1.17 -4.86 9.83
CA PHE A 300 1.96 -5.46 10.90
C PHE A 300 2.62 -6.73 10.39
N SER A 301 3.94 -6.72 10.25
CA SER A 301 4.67 -7.92 9.85
C SER A 301 4.31 -9.14 10.71
N TYR A 302 4.16 -10.30 10.06
CA TYR A 302 4.01 -11.56 10.81
C TYR A 302 5.24 -11.95 11.60
N ARG A 303 6.41 -11.39 11.25
CA ARG A 303 7.67 -11.65 11.94
C ARG A 303 7.71 -10.93 13.29
N PHE A 304 8.52 -11.46 14.20
CA PHE A 304 8.84 -10.84 15.50
C PHE A 304 7.65 -10.49 16.39
N GLN A 305 6.46 -11.05 16.13
CA GLN A 305 5.22 -10.73 16.85
C GLN A 305 4.87 -9.23 16.78
N CYS A 306 5.09 -8.59 15.64
CA CYS A 306 4.92 -7.15 15.48
C CYS A 306 3.52 -6.69 15.87
N ARG A 307 2.47 -7.46 15.53
CA ARG A 307 1.09 -7.14 15.90
C ARG A 307 0.90 -7.02 17.42
N VAL A 308 1.35 -8.01 18.19
CA VAL A 308 1.23 -8.03 19.67
C VAL A 308 2.05 -6.90 20.31
N LYS A 309 3.22 -6.59 19.72
CA LYS A 309 4.11 -5.53 20.20
C LYS A 309 3.67 -4.13 19.77
N GLY A 310 2.63 -4.00 18.92
CA GLY A 310 2.21 -2.73 18.35
C GLY A 310 3.29 -2.09 17.45
N ILE A 311 4.09 -2.94 16.79
CA ILE A 311 5.08 -2.50 15.80
C ILE A 311 4.42 -2.58 14.43
N GLY A 312 3.98 -1.45 13.93
CA GLY A 312 3.22 -1.37 12.69
C GLY A 312 3.59 -0.17 11.84
N TRP A 313 3.06 -0.18 10.63
CA TRP A 313 3.19 0.84 9.60
C TRP A 313 1.81 1.18 9.05
N ARG A 314 1.55 2.43 8.72
CA ARG A 314 0.35 2.84 7.99
C ARG A 314 0.72 3.00 6.52
N LEU A 315 0.34 2.01 5.72
CA LEU A 315 0.64 1.91 4.29
C LEU A 315 -0.61 2.03 3.42
N ASP A 316 -1.79 1.80 4.01
CA ASP A 316 -3.08 1.80 3.33
C ASP A 316 -3.81 3.13 3.59
N TYR A 317 -4.37 3.69 2.52
CA TYR A 317 -4.91 5.05 2.53
C TYR A 317 -6.25 5.16 1.79
N PHE A 318 -7.02 6.17 2.20
CA PHE A 318 -7.91 6.93 1.33
C PHE A 318 -7.37 8.35 1.21
N VAL A 319 -7.22 8.81 -0.02
CA VAL A 319 -6.78 10.16 -0.38
C VAL A 319 -7.86 10.77 -1.25
N THR A 320 -8.26 12.01 -0.95
CA THR A 320 -9.30 12.72 -1.71
C THR A 320 -8.87 14.14 -2.03
N ASP A 321 -9.55 14.80 -2.97
CA ASP A 321 -9.44 16.24 -3.08
C ASP A 321 -9.99 16.94 -1.83
N LYS A 322 -9.50 18.16 -1.56
CA LYS A 322 -9.84 18.93 -0.36
C LYS A 322 -11.32 19.30 -0.29
N GLU A 323 -11.98 19.52 -1.44
CA GLU A 323 -13.40 19.84 -1.50
C GLU A 323 -14.25 18.64 -1.06
N LEU A 324 -13.98 17.43 -1.61
CA LEU A 324 -14.66 16.21 -1.19
C LEU A 324 -14.44 15.95 0.31
N GLN A 325 -13.18 16.10 0.80
CA GLN A 325 -12.88 15.95 2.22
C GLN A 325 -13.74 16.85 3.09
N LYS A 326 -13.78 18.12 2.77
CA LYS A 326 -14.49 19.13 3.57
C LYS A 326 -16.00 18.94 3.55
N GLU A 327 -16.57 18.60 2.40
CA GLU A 327 -18.02 18.66 2.20
C GLU A 327 -18.70 17.30 2.40
N ARG A 328 -18.01 16.22 2.06
CA ARG A 328 -18.64 14.91 1.93
C ARG A 328 -18.05 13.81 2.81
N VAL A 329 -16.79 13.90 3.26
CA VAL A 329 -16.20 12.87 4.11
C VAL A 329 -16.85 12.91 5.50
N VAL A 330 -17.39 11.77 5.92
CA VAL A 330 -18.04 11.59 7.23
C VAL A 330 -17.13 10.83 8.18
N GLU A 331 -16.44 9.81 7.68
CA GLU A 331 -15.58 8.93 8.46
C GLU A 331 -14.40 8.45 7.61
N SER A 332 -13.22 8.42 8.20
CA SER A 332 -12.04 7.75 7.66
C SER A 332 -11.34 7.01 8.79
N VAL A 333 -11.32 5.67 8.73
CA VAL A 333 -10.88 4.83 9.85
C VAL A 333 -10.09 3.61 9.39
N ILE A 334 -9.30 3.09 10.32
CA ILE A 334 -8.58 1.82 10.20
C ILE A 334 -9.33 0.79 11.05
N ARG A 335 -9.73 -0.35 10.47
CA ARG A 335 -10.41 -1.46 11.18
C ARG A 335 -9.37 -2.32 11.89
N ASP A 336 -8.75 -1.75 12.91
CA ASP A 336 -7.66 -2.37 13.67
C ASP A 336 -8.04 -3.74 14.27
N GLU A 337 -9.29 -3.95 14.65
CA GLU A 337 -9.82 -5.22 15.14
C GLU A 337 -9.86 -6.35 14.10
N CYS A 338 -9.76 -6.00 12.80
CA CYS A 338 -9.90 -6.95 11.69
C CYS A 338 -8.57 -7.55 11.23
N TYR A 339 -7.59 -7.70 12.14
CA TYR A 339 -6.32 -8.36 11.86
C TYR A 339 -6.42 -9.89 11.93
N GLY A 340 -5.65 -10.58 11.08
CA GLY A 340 -5.43 -12.04 11.13
C GLY A 340 -5.67 -12.75 9.81
N ALA A 341 -6.56 -12.24 8.95
CA ALA A 341 -6.75 -12.78 7.61
C ALA A 341 -5.68 -12.27 6.63
N SER A 342 -5.05 -11.16 6.94
CA SER A 342 -3.90 -10.56 6.25
C SER A 342 -2.96 -9.97 7.31
N ASP A 343 -1.73 -9.63 6.95
CA ASP A 343 -0.81 -8.77 7.70
C ASP A 343 -1.20 -7.29 7.62
N HIS A 344 -2.12 -6.94 6.71
CA HIS A 344 -2.80 -5.66 6.72
C HIS A 344 -4.19 -5.77 7.36
N VAL A 345 -4.67 -4.63 7.90
CA VAL A 345 -6.06 -4.45 8.32
C VAL A 345 -6.77 -3.53 7.33
N PRO A 346 -8.10 -3.67 7.15
CA PRO A 346 -8.85 -2.85 6.22
C PRO A 346 -8.87 -1.37 6.63
N VAL A 347 -8.94 -0.49 5.63
CA VAL A 347 -9.24 0.93 5.82
C VAL A 347 -10.60 1.26 5.19
N VAL A 348 -11.32 2.20 5.79
CA VAL A 348 -12.70 2.53 5.41
C VAL A 348 -12.86 4.03 5.25
N LEU A 349 -13.58 4.44 4.21
CA LEU A 349 -14.04 5.80 3.97
C LEU A 349 -15.57 5.81 3.86
N VAL A 350 -16.22 6.76 4.52
CA VAL A 350 -17.65 7.03 4.37
C VAL A 350 -17.84 8.43 3.82
N VAL A 351 -18.57 8.56 2.72
CA VAL A 351 -18.84 9.83 2.05
C VAL A 351 -20.34 10.06 1.88
N LYS A 352 -20.79 11.30 2.02
CA LYS A 352 -22.18 11.70 1.76
C LYS A 352 -22.49 11.68 0.27
N GLY A 353 -23.72 11.33 -0.07
CA GLY A 353 -24.24 11.32 -1.44
C GLY A 353 -23.70 10.15 -2.27
N ALA A 354 -24.02 10.13 -3.57
CA ALA A 354 -23.59 9.10 -4.52
C ALA A 354 -22.16 9.33 -5.03
N LEU A 355 -21.52 8.26 -5.54
CA LEU A 355 -20.23 8.32 -6.25
C LEU A 355 -20.36 8.96 -7.63
#